data_dbdfee9e898bf2e30524073fb08fa48f
#
_entry.id   dbdfee9e898bf2e30524073fb08fa48f
#
_cell.length_a   1.000
_cell.length_b   1.000
_cell.length_c   1.000
_cell.angle_alpha   90.00
_cell.angle_beta   90.00
_cell.angle_gamma   90.00
#
_symmetry.space_group_name_H-M   'P 1'
#
loop_
_entity.id
_entity.type
_entity.pdbx_description
1 polymer ?
#
loop_
_entity_poly.entity_id
_entity_poly.type
_entity_poly.pdbx_seq_one_letter_code
_entity_poly.pdbx_strand_id
1 'polypeptide(L)'
;MLDTIKFQKKLTCVCKNIVLFEIISEIECDWGCHTVIQCPRCEELFSIDKKCPAFETIEKLWKKNVKLYTNNEKFSYLSKSHYS
;
A
#
# COMPACT_ATOMS: atom_id res chain seq x y z
N MET A 1 8.62 -6.14 -11.12
CA MET A 1 8.96 -6.47 -9.73
C MET A 1 8.47 -5.38 -8.79
N LEU A 2 7.84 -5.76 -7.69
CA LEU A 2 7.33 -4.78 -6.72
C LEU A 2 8.47 -4.25 -5.85
N ASP A 3 8.58 -2.93 -5.79
CA ASP A 3 9.57 -2.26 -4.95
C ASP A 3 9.02 -2.06 -3.53
N THR A 4 9.53 -2.83 -2.57
CA THR A 4 9.11 -2.72 -1.17
C THR A 4 10.09 -1.91 -0.32
N ILE A 5 11.22 -1.50 -0.88
CA ILE A 5 12.25 -0.78 -0.12
C ILE A 5 11.70 0.53 0.44
N LYS A 6 10.87 1.23 -0.32
CA LYS A 6 10.28 2.51 0.12
C LYS A 6 9.39 2.37 1.36
N PHE A 7 8.94 1.15 1.68
CA PHE A 7 8.13 0.89 2.86
C PHE A 7 8.94 0.43 4.06
N GLN A 8 10.27 0.35 3.92
CA GLN A 8 11.16 -0.07 5.00
C GLN A 8 11.69 1.12 5.80
N LYS A 9 10.91 2.19 5.84
CA LYS A 9 11.20 3.39 6.62
C LYS A 9 9.92 3.90 7.24
N LYS A 10 10.04 4.76 8.24
CA LYS A 10 8.85 5.33 8.89
C LYS A 10 8.09 6.23 7.93
N LEU A 11 6.78 6.04 7.90
CA LEU A 11 5.87 6.81 7.06
C LEU A 11 4.69 7.27 7.90
N THR A 12 4.05 8.37 7.46
CA THR A 12 2.85 8.87 8.12
C THR A 12 1.66 8.02 7.70
N CYS A 13 1.01 7.40 8.68
CA CYS A 13 -0.19 6.60 8.47
C CYS A 13 -1.44 7.48 8.47
N VAL A 14 -2.55 6.96 7.94
CA VAL A 14 -3.85 7.63 7.97
C VAL A 14 -4.36 7.84 9.40
N CYS A 15 -3.86 7.07 10.37
CA CYS A 15 -4.17 7.27 11.78
C CYS A 15 -3.37 8.42 12.41
N LYS A 16 -2.64 9.17 11.59
CA LYS A 16 -1.85 10.35 11.98
C LYS A 16 -0.59 10.05 12.80
N ASN A 17 -0.21 8.78 12.88
CA ASN A 17 1.03 8.38 13.55
C ASN A 17 2.11 8.10 12.51
N ILE A 18 3.36 8.39 12.88
CA ILE A 18 4.51 8.02 12.04
C ILE A 18 4.96 6.65 12.50
N VAL A 19 4.88 5.66 11.61
CA VAL A 19 5.12 4.26 11.97
C VAL A 19 5.96 3.57 10.91
N LEU A 20 6.59 2.46 11.30
CA LEU A 20 7.26 1.56 10.38
C LEU A 20 6.25 0.45 10.03
N PHE A 21 5.78 0.45 8.79
CA PHE A 21 4.79 -0.53 8.34
C PHE A 21 5.39 -1.92 8.25
N GLU A 22 4.58 -2.92 8.58
CA GLU A 22 4.94 -4.32 8.38
C GLU A 22 4.55 -4.74 6.98
N ILE A 23 5.49 -5.37 6.26
CA ILE A 23 5.25 -5.84 4.90
C ILE A 23 4.82 -7.30 4.97
N ILE A 24 3.64 -7.60 4.43
CA ILE A 24 3.07 -8.95 4.42
C ILE A 24 2.90 -9.37 2.97
N SER A 25 3.67 -10.35 2.54
CA SER A 25 3.52 -10.91 1.21
C SER A 25 2.54 -12.08 1.25
N GLU A 26 1.93 -12.37 0.11
CA GLU A 26 1.07 -13.54 -0.08
C GLU A 26 -0.19 -13.57 0.80
N ILE A 27 -0.80 -12.40 1.03
CA ILE A 27 -2.12 -12.37 1.64
C ILE A 27 -3.18 -12.55 0.55
N GLU A 28 -4.18 -13.40 0.79
CA GLU A 28 -5.19 -13.72 -0.22
C GLU A 28 -6.41 -12.81 -0.14
N CYS A 29 -6.92 -12.45 -1.30
CA CYS A 29 -8.25 -11.87 -1.46
C CYS A 29 -9.05 -12.75 -2.43
N ASP A 30 -10.30 -12.35 -2.71
CA ASP A 30 -11.19 -13.15 -3.58
C ASP A 30 -10.67 -13.27 -5.03
N TRP A 31 -9.73 -12.42 -5.44
CA TRP A 31 -9.21 -12.38 -6.80
C TRP A 31 -7.75 -12.85 -6.93
N GLY A 32 -7.11 -13.20 -5.81
CA GLY A 32 -5.73 -13.69 -5.86
C GLY A 32 -4.90 -13.23 -4.67
N CYS A 33 -3.58 -13.37 -4.80
CA CYS A 33 -2.64 -13.03 -3.73
C CYS A 33 -2.13 -11.62 -3.88
N HIS A 34 -1.89 -10.96 -2.75
CA HIS A 34 -1.39 -9.58 -2.69
C HIS A 34 -0.19 -9.46 -1.77
N THR A 35 0.60 -8.43 -2.03
CA THR A 35 1.52 -7.89 -1.05
C THR A 35 0.87 -6.66 -0.43
N VAL A 36 0.78 -6.64 0.89
CA VAL A 36 0.16 -5.54 1.62
C VAL A 36 1.12 -5.04 2.69
N ILE A 37 0.84 -3.83 3.20
CA ILE A 37 1.54 -3.31 4.38
C ILE A 37 0.50 -3.06 5.46
N GLN A 38 0.90 -3.25 6.70
CA GLN A 38 0.02 -3.07 7.85
C GLN A 38 0.60 -2.05 8.81
N CYS A 39 -0.25 -1.11 9.24
CA CYS A 39 0.13 -0.17 10.27
C CYS A 39 0.13 -0.89 11.62
N PRO A 40 1.22 -0.81 12.41
CA PRO A 40 1.27 -1.47 13.71
C PRO A 40 0.41 -0.78 14.77
N ARG A 41 -0.13 0.39 14.46
CA ARG A 41 -0.98 1.16 15.38
C ARG A 41 -2.46 0.93 15.14
N CYS A 42 -2.93 1.24 13.93
CA CYS A 42 -4.34 1.11 13.59
C CYS A 42 -4.68 -0.23 12.94
N GLU A 43 -3.66 -1.01 12.63
CA GLU A 43 -3.79 -2.35 12.03
C GLU A 43 -4.44 -2.35 10.65
N GLU A 44 -4.52 -1.20 9.99
CA GLU A 44 -5.08 -1.10 8.65
C GLU A 44 -4.16 -1.75 7.63
N LEU A 45 -4.74 -2.48 6.69
CA LEU A 45 -4.01 -3.14 5.61
C LEU A 45 -4.15 -2.34 4.32
N PHE A 46 -3.02 -2.09 3.67
CA PHE A 46 -2.98 -1.35 2.41
C PHE A 46 -2.33 -2.22 1.34
N SER A 47 -3.03 -2.45 0.24
CA SER A 47 -2.45 -3.20 -0.87
C SER A 47 -1.44 -2.30 -1.59
N ILE A 48 -0.24 -2.83 -1.87
CA ILE A 48 0.83 -2.06 -2.51
C ILE A 48 1.15 -2.54 -3.91
N ASP A 49 0.64 -3.68 -4.31
CA ASP A 49 0.87 -4.25 -5.65
C ASP A 49 -0.17 -3.79 -6.67
N LYS A 50 -1.41 -3.62 -6.25
CA LYS A 50 -2.49 -3.13 -7.11
C LYS A 50 -3.68 -2.71 -6.26
N LYS A 51 -4.55 -1.89 -6.84
CA LYS A 51 -5.78 -1.46 -6.19
C LYS A 51 -6.74 -2.65 -6.04
N CYS A 52 -7.21 -2.90 -4.83
CA CYS A 52 -8.07 -4.03 -4.53
C CYS A 52 -9.14 -3.62 -3.54
N PRO A 53 -10.42 -4.00 -3.76
CA PRO A 53 -11.50 -3.64 -2.84
C PRO A 53 -11.44 -4.36 -1.49
N ALA A 54 -10.65 -5.44 -1.38
CA ALA A 54 -10.49 -6.15 -0.13
C ALA A 54 -9.61 -5.41 0.89
N PHE A 55 -8.81 -4.45 0.43
CA PHE A 55 -7.87 -3.69 1.26
C PHE A 55 -7.99 -2.21 0.98
N GLU A 56 -7.44 -1.39 1.89
CA GLU A 56 -7.34 0.03 1.63
C GLU A 56 -6.33 0.28 0.50
N THR A 57 -6.50 1.38 -0.21
CA THR A 57 -5.58 1.74 -1.28
C THR A 57 -4.40 2.52 -0.72
N ILE A 58 -3.25 2.32 -1.34
CA ILE A 58 -2.03 3.04 -0.95
C ILE A 58 -2.14 4.54 -1.27
N GLU A 59 -3.15 4.93 -2.06
CA GLU A 59 -3.41 6.35 -2.36
C GLU A 59 -3.53 7.20 -1.10
N LYS A 60 -4.12 6.64 -0.04
CA LYS A 60 -4.28 7.35 1.22
C LYS A 60 -2.95 7.67 1.88
N LEU A 61 -1.96 6.82 1.65
CA LEU A 61 -0.61 7.03 2.20
C LEU A 61 0.23 7.95 1.34
N TRP A 62 0.12 7.88 0.01
CA TRP A 62 0.95 8.75 -0.82
C TRP A 62 0.50 10.22 -0.74
N LYS A 63 -0.75 10.49 -0.35
CA LYS A 63 -1.22 11.86 -0.11
C LYS A 63 -0.57 12.46 1.13
N LYS A 64 -0.23 11.63 2.11
CA LYS A 64 0.45 12.06 3.33
C LYS A 64 1.97 11.99 3.22
N ASN A 65 2.47 11.22 2.27
CA ASN A 65 3.91 10.99 2.05
C ASN A 65 4.19 11.30 0.58
N VAL A 66 4.28 12.59 0.26
CA VAL A 66 4.26 13.08 -1.13
C VAL A 66 5.36 12.52 -2.04
N LYS A 67 6.45 12.03 -1.45
CA LYS A 67 7.55 11.45 -2.21
C LYS A 67 7.53 9.92 -2.23
N LEU A 68 6.48 9.32 -1.71
CA LEU A 68 6.40 7.86 -1.62
C LEU A 68 6.29 7.22 -3.01
N TYR A 69 5.46 7.78 -3.87
CA TYR A 69 5.24 7.28 -5.23
C TYR A 69 5.51 8.37 -6.24
N THR A 70 6.21 8.04 -7.33
CA THR A 70 6.32 8.91 -8.48
C THR A 70 5.00 8.86 -9.27
N ASN A 71 4.81 9.81 -10.21
CA ASN A 71 3.60 9.81 -11.04
C ASN A 71 3.47 8.52 -11.86
N ASN A 72 4.58 7.98 -12.35
CA ASN A 72 4.57 6.71 -13.09
C ASN A 72 4.18 5.54 -12.19
N GLU A 73 4.64 5.52 -10.96
CA GLU A 73 4.29 4.48 -10.00
C GLU A 73 2.81 4.56 -9.63
N LYS A 74 2.27 5.77 -9.44
CA LYS A 74 0.85 5.97 -9.17
C LYS A 74 -0.01 5.44 -10.30
N PHE A 75 0.35 5.78 -11.53
CA PHE A 75 -0.37 5.32 -12.71
C PHE A 75 -0.31 3.80 -12.85
N SER A 76 0.87 3.22 -12.64
CA SER A 76 1.07 1.77 -12.72
C SER A 76 0.23 1.04 -11.67
N TYR A 77 0.18 1.55 -10.46
CA TYR A 77 -0.62 0.97 -9.38
C TYR A 77 -2.10 0.98 -9.74
N LEU A 78 -2.63 2.12 -10.19
CA LEU A 78 -4.04 2.26 -10.51
C LEU A 78 -4.44 1.43 -11.73
N SER A 79 -3.53 1.26 -12.69
CA SER A 79 -3.82 0.47 -13.88
C SER A 79 -3.86 -1.04 -13.61
N LYS A 80 -3.35 -1.47 -12.46
CA LYS A 80 -3.36 -2.88 -12.06
C LYS A 80 -4.51 -3.22 -11.12
N SER A 81 -5.58 -2.44 -11.16
CA SER A 81 -6.74 -2.68 -10.32
C SER A 81 -7.45 -3.99 -10.69
N HIS A 82 -8.06 -4.64 -9.70
CA HIS A 82 -9.01 -5.73 -9.94
C HIS A 82 -10.31 -5.22 -10.56
N TYR A 83 -10.59 -3.94 -10.42
CA TYR A 83 -11.73 -3.33 -11.11
C TYR A 83 -11.39 -3.11 -12.56
N SER A 84 -12.29 -3.40 -13.37
CA SER A 84 -12.14 -3.10 -14.79
C SER A 84 -13.06 -1.95 -15.19
#